data_79d629b9ed29aa7e5dd51656f573cdac
#
_entry.id   79d629b9ed29aa7e5dd51656f573cdac
#
_cell.length_a   1.000
_cell.length_b   1.000
_cell.length_c   1.000
_cell.angle_alpha   90.00
_cell.angle_beta   90.00
_cell.angle_gamma   90.00
#
_symmetry.space_group_name_H-M   'P 1'
#
loop_
_entity.id
_entity.type
_entity.pdbx_description
1 polymer ?
#
loop_
_entity_poly.entity_id
_entity_poly.type
_entity_poly.pdbx_seq_one_letter_code
_entity_poly.pdbx_strand_id
1 'polypeptide(L)'
;VMYSFTNFRGFGDFDFIGLMNFKDLFTDSRVINSYMFTFKFAIVTTIIVNLISLTLALALNSKIKFKTTLRGLYFLPNILGGLIVGYIFNYIFTFILPKLGEVMGSEVLSKSILGSTSLAWIAVVIVVSWQSIAFNTIIYISGLQTIPDDVYEASGIDGAGKWLQFRKITFPLIAPFFTINMVLCMKNFLMVFDQIMSLTGGGPAQSTESISMLIYKAGFGGSQFGYQSANSVVYFIVIVVISLFQIKVLEKREVQL
;
A
#
# COMPACT_ATOMS: atom_id res chain seq x y z
N VAL A 1 19.00 -16.73 -2.70
CA VAL A 1 18.98 -17.43 -4.01
C VAL A 1 19.49 -18.87 -3.87
N MET A 2 20.67 -19.15 -3.25
CA MET A 2 21.21 -20.51 -3.15
C MET A 2 20.20 -21.51 -2.55
N TYR A 3 19.63 -21.19 -1.39
CA TYR A 3 18.67 -22.07 -0.71
C TYR A 3 17.38 -22.32 -1.49
N SER A 4 17.02 -21.49 -2.46
CA SER A 4 15.83 -21.70 -3.29
C SER A 4 15.87 -22.98 -4.14
N PHE A 5 17.05 -23.54 -4.35
CA PHE A 5 17.28 -24.77 -5.10
C PHE A 5 17.49 -26.00 -4.19
N THR A 6 17.20 -25.87 -2.90
CA THR A 6 17.46 -26.91 -1.89
C THR A 6 16.21 -27.20 -1.06
N ASN A 7 16.22 -28.35 -0.39
CA ASN A 7 15.22 -28.73 0.59
C ASN A 7 15.52 -28.21 2.01
N PHE A 8 16.34 -27.16 2.14
CA PHE A 8 16.78 -26.60 3.42
C PHE A 8 15.61 -26.15 4.29
N ARG A 9 15.59 -26.63 5.52
CA ARG A 9 14.51 -26.36 6.48
C ARG A 9 14.79 -25.20 7.44
N GLY A 10 15.97 -24.58 7.36
CA GLY A 10 16.43 -23.52 8.27
C GLY A 10 17.48 -24.02 9.27
N PHE A 11 17.69 -25.30 9.37
CA PHE A 11 18.72 -25.97 10.20
C PHE A 11 19.06 -27.36 9.63
N GLY A 12 20.23 -27.89 9.99
CA GLY A 12 20.70 -29.20 9.55
C GLY A 12 21.22 -29.23 8.10
N ASP A 13 21.43 -30.44 7.60
CA ASP A 13 21.90 -30.69 6.24
C ASP A 13 20.79 -30.45 5.21
N PHE A 14 21.18 -30.24 3.98
CA PHE A 14 20.27 -30.05 2.86
C PHE A 14 20.79 -30.63 1.57
N ASP A 15 19.89 -31.08 0.72
CA ASP A 15 20.16 -31.61 -0.62
C ASP A 15 19.75 -30.55 -1.67
N PHE A 16 20.45 -30.63 -2.81
CA PHE A 16 20.08 -29.86 -3.99
C PHE A 16 18.93 -30.56 -4.73
N ILE A 17 17.79 -29.89 -4.86
CA ILE A 17 16.57 -30.40 -5.49
C ILE A 17 16.20 -29.69 -6.81
N GLY A 18 17.12 -28.86 -7.32
CA GLY A 18 16.92 -28.15 -8.59
C GLY A 18 15.72 -27.16 -8.52
N LEU A 19 14.87 -27.20 -9.54
CA LEU A 19 13.72 -26.28 -9.68
C LEU A 19 12.44 -26.78 -9.01
N MET A 20 12.48 -27.80 -8.17
CA MET A 20 11.28 -28.41 -7.57
C MET A 20 10.47 -27.39 -6.75
N ASN A 21 11.14 -26.60 -5.88
CA ASN A 21 10.49 -25.54 -5.11
C ASN A 21 9.73 -24.55 -6.01
N PHE A 22 10.33 -24.13 -7.11
CA PHE A 22 9.70 -23.19 -8.04
C PHE A 22 8.46 -23.77 -8.72
N LYS A 23 8.48 -25.08 -9.07
CA LYS A 23 7.34 -25.76 -9.66
C LYS A 23 6.19 -25.87 -8.67
N ASP A 24 6.48 -26.22 -7.43
CA ASP A 24 5.47 -26.43 -6.38
C ASP A 24 4.77 -25.12 -6.01
N LEU A 25 5.44 -23.95 -6.13
CA LEU A 25 4.81 -22.63 -5.90
C LEU A 25 3.57 -22.40 -6.76
N PHE A 26 3.55 -22.90 -7.99
CA PHE A 26 2.41 -22.67 -8.91
C PHE A 26 1.21 -23.58 -8.63
N THR A 27 1.35 -24.58 -7.77
CA THR A 27 0.27 -25.51 -7.39
C THR A 27 -0.17 -25.34 -5.94
N ASP A 28 0.59 -24.62 -5.13
CA ASP A 28 0.29 -24.36 -3.72
C ASP A 28 -0.82 -23.32 -3.60
N SER A 29 -2.01 -23.75 -3.16
CA SER A 29 -3.18 -22.90 -2.98
C SER A 29 -2.95 -21.78 -1.97
N ARG A 30 -2.14 -22.00 -0.92
CA ARG A 30 -1.84 -20.96 0.08
C ARG A 30 -0.97 -19.86 -0.53
N VAL A 31 0.01 -20.23 -1.35
CA VAL A 31 0.84 -19.28 -2.09
C VAL A 31 -0.04 -18.47 -3.04
N ILE A 32 -0.85 -19.14 -3.87
CA ILE A 32 -1.74 -18.48 -4.83
C ILE A 32 -2.68 -17.50 -4.12
N ASN A 33 -3.31 -17.89 -3.02
CA ASN A 33 -4.21 -17.04 -2.25
C ASN A 33 -3.49 -15.81 -1.67
N SER A 34 -2.25 -15.98 -1.18
CA SER A 34 -1.44 -14.87 -0.68
C SER A 34 -1.06 -13.88 -1.79
N TYR A 35 -0.76 -14.37 -3.00
CA TYR A 35 -0.56 -13.52 -4.18
C TYR A 35 -1.83 -12.76 -4.54
N MET A 36 -2.97 -13.44 -4.65
CA MET A 36 -4.26 -12.81 -4.97
C MET A 36 -4.64 -11.73 -3.96
N PHE A 37 -4.50 -12.02 -2.65
CA PHE A 37 -4.72 -11.03 -1.61
C PHE A 37 -3.79 -9.84 -1.75
N THR A 38 -2.46 -10.08 -1.89
CA THR A 38 -1.46 -9.01 -1.93
C THR A 38 -1.68 -8.09 -3.13
N PHE A 39 -1.95 -8.64 -4.31
CA PHE A 39 -2.21 -7.84 -5.52
C PHE A 39 -3.51 -7.04 -5.39
N LYS A 40 -4.60 -7.68 -4.98
CA LYS A 40 -5.88 -6.98 -4.74
C LYS A 40 -5.69 -5.83 -3.76
N PHE A 41 -5.03 -6.09 -2.63
CA PHE A 41 -4.73 -5.11 -1.60
C PHE A 41 -3.88 -3.97 -2.15
N ALA A 42 -2.76 -4.27 -2.81
CA ALA A 42 -1.84 -3.26 -3.33
C ALA A 42 -2.49 -2.35 -4.37
N ILE A 43 -3.26 -2.90 -5.31
CA ILE A 43 -3.97 -2.12 -6.33
C ILE A 43 -5.00 -1.19 -5.70
N VAL A 44 -5.88 -1.73 -4.86
CA VAL A 44 -6.96 -0.94 -4.23
C VAL A 44 -6.38 0.15 -3.35
N THR A 45 -5.40 -0.18 -2.50
CA THR A 45 -4.77 0.79 -1.59
C THR A 45 -4.01 1.87 -2.37
N THR A 46 -3.30 1.52 -3.46
CA THR A 46 -2.61 2.48 -4.33
C THR A 46 -3.59 3.48 -4.92
N ILE A 47 -4.72 3.04 -5.43
CA ILE A 47 -5.74 3.93 -6.01
C ILE A 47 -6.31 4.86 -4.93
N ILE A 48 -6.71 4.31 -3.79
CA ILE A 48 -7.31 5.08 -2.68
C ILE A 48 -6.32 6.14 -2.17
N VAL A 49 -5.09 5.73 -1.88
CA VAL A 49 -4.06 6.63 -1.34
C VAL A 49 -3.75 7.76 -2.33
N ASN A 50 -3.56 7.45 -3.61
CA ASN A 50 -3.25 8.48 -4.60
C ASN A 50 -4.42 9.45 -4.82
N LEU A 51 -5.67 8.96 -4.88
CA LEU A 51 -6.85 9.82 -5.00
C LEU A 51 -6.99 10.77 -3.81
N ILE A 52 -6.91 10.25 -2.60
CA ILE A 52 -7.07 11.07 -1.39
C ILE A 52 -5.89 12.04 -1.25
N SER A 53 -4.65 11.56 -1.46
CA SER A 53 -3.45 12.39 -1.35
C SER A 53 -3.43 13.54 -2.35
N LEU A 54 -3.81 13.30 -3.61
CA LEU A 54 -3.90 14.35 -4.62
C LEU A 54 -4.98 15.37 -4.27
N THR A 55 -6.17 14.91 -3.85
CA THR A 55 -7.26 15.79 -3.43
C THR A 55 -6.86 16.67 -2.25
N LEU A 56 -6.20 16.08 -1.25
CA LEU A 56 -5.68 16.80 -0.09
C LEU A 56 -4.55 17.77 -0.46
N ALA A 57 -3.67 17.38 -1.37
CA ALA A 57 -2.61 18.25 -1.84
C ALA A 57 -3.17 19.50 -2.54
N LEU A 58 -4.16 19.33 -3.40
CA LEU A 58 -4.85 20.44 -4.05
C LEU A 58 -5.54 21.37 -3.01
N ALA A 59 -6.22 20.78 -2.03
CA ALA A 59 -6.84 21.55 -0.95
C ALA A 59 -5.78 22.29 -0.12
N LEU A 60 -4.73 21.62 0.33
CA LEU A 60 -3.67 22.21 1.16
C LEU A 60 -2.73 23.16 0.39
N ASN A 61 -2.69 23.10 -0.93
CA ASN A 61 -1.95 24.07 -1.75
C ASN A 61 -2.69 25.40 -1.90
N SER A 62 -3.99 25.44 -1.64
CA SER A 62 -4.78 26.68 -1.64
C SER A 62 -4.40 27.60 -0.46
N LYS A 63 -4.92 28.84 -0.46
CA LYS A 63 -4.65 29.85 0.58
C LYS A 63 -5.43 29.55 1.88
N ILE A 64 -5.10 28.43 2.57
CA ILE A 64 -5.73 28.03 3.84
C ILE A 64 -4.95 28.58 5.03
N LYS A 65 -5.65 29.10 6.05
CA LYS A 65 -5.07 29.47 7.33
C LYS A 65 -4.54 28.23 8.08
N PHE A 66 -3.46 28.38 8.85
CA PHE A 66 -2.83 27.29 9.62
C PHE A 66 -2.23 26.14 8.80
N LYS A 67 -1.87 26.36 7.54
CA LYS A 67 -1.31 25.38 6.61
C LYS A 67 -0.16 24.57 7.20
N THR A 68 0.77 25.19 7.90
CA THR A 68 1.95 24.54 8.50
C THR A 68 1.55 23.61 9.66
N THR A 69 0.66 24.06 10.53
CA THR A 69 0.16 23.27 11.66
C THR A 69 -0.64 22.04 11.17
N LEU A 70 -1.52 22.26 10.18
CA LEU A 70 -2.27 21.16 9.56
C LEU A 70 -1.34 20.12 8.93
N ARG A 71 -0.29 20.55 8.22
CA ARG A 71 0.73 19.65 7.66
C ARG A 71 1.42 18.84 8.77
N GLY A 72 1.80 19.46 9.87
CA GLY A 72 2.43 18.78 11.00
C GLY A 72 1.54 17.71 11.63
N LEU A 73 0.29 18.05 11.96
CA LEU A 73 -0.68 17.11 12.53
C LEU A 73 -0.99 15.94 11.57
N TYR A 74 -1.12 16.27 10.30
CA TYR A 74 -1.42 15.29 9.26
C TYR A 74 -0.27 14.30 9.02
N PHE A 75 0.96 14.69 9.35
CA PHE A 75 2.16 13.85 9.18
C PHE A 75 2.41 12.88 10.34
N LEU A 76 1.77 13.11 11.50
CA LEU A 76 1.94 12.25 12.69
C LEU A 76 1.76 10.74 12.41
N PRO A 77 0.73 10.30 11.65
CA PRO A 77 0.55 8.87 11.37
C PRO A 77 1.74 8.20 10.69
N ASN A 78 2.44 8.94 9.83
CA ASN A 78 3.57 8.42 9.06
C ASN A 78 4.85 8.22 9.91
N ILE A 79 4.95 8.92 11.06
CA ILE A 79 6.08 8.80 11.98
C ILE A 79 5.99 7.51 12.81
N LEU A 80 4.77 7.02 13.02
CA LEU A 80 4.55 5.81 13.80
C LEU A 80 4.95 4.57 13.01
N GLY A 81 5.66 3.65 13.65
CA GLY A 81 6.00 2.37 13.04
C GLY A 81 4.75 1.54 12.71
N GLY A 82 4.79 0.80 11.60
CA GLY A 82 3.65 0.01 11.12
C GLY A 82 3.10 -0.99 12.14
N LEU A 83 3.98 -1.63 12.91
CA LEU A 83 3.57 -2.54 13.98
C LEU A 83 2.78 -1.82 15.08
N ILE A 84 3.23 -0.63 15.50
CA ILE A 84 2.56 0.15 16.55
C ILE A 84 1.17 0.56 16.07
N VAL A 85 1.08 1.10 14.87
CA VAL A 85 -0.19 1.49 14.26
C VAL A 85 -1.14 0.30 14.17
N GLY A 86 -0.65 -0.85 13.71
CA GLY A 86 -1.47 -2.04 13.60
C GLY A 86 -2.04 -2.52 14.95
N TYR A 87 -1.25 -2.51 16.02
CA TYR A 87 -1.74 -2.88 17.38
C TYR A 87 -2.76 -1.88 17.91
N ILE A 88 -2.55 -0.57 17.71
CA ILE A 88 -3.53 0.46 18.11
C ILE A 88 -4.86 0.22 17.41
N PHE A 89 -4.85 0.05 16.10
CA PHE A 89 -6.07 -0.19 15.34
C PHE A 89 -6.68 -1.57 15.59
N ASN A 90 -5.88 -2.58 15.91
CA ASN A 90 -6.38 -3.88 16.36
C ASN A 90 -7.26 -3.69 17.61
N TYR A 91 -6.76 -2.94 18.61
CA TYR A 91 -7.53 -2.63 19.80
C TYR A 91 -8.81 -1.84 19.50
N ILE A 92 -8.72 -0.83 18.62
CA ILE A 92 -9.87 -0.02 18.20
C ILE A 92 -10.94 -0.89 17.53
N PHE A 93 -10.56 -1.73 16.57
CA PHE A 93 -11.49 -2.55 15.80
C PHE A 93 -12.04 -3.76 16.58
N THR A 94 -11.30 -4.24 17.56
CA THR A 94 -11.72 -5.39 18.36
C THR A 94 -12.60 -4.99 19.55
N PHE A 95 -12.31 -3.84 20.19
CA PHE A 95 -12.98 -3.47 21.44
C PHE A 95 -13.76 -2.17 21.36
N ILE A 96 -13.16 -1.10 20.81
CA ILE A 96 -13.78 0.24 20.86
C ILE A 96 -14.93 0.31 19.85
N LEU A 97 -14.69 -0.07 18.60
CA LEU A 97 -15.69 0.04 17.54
C LEU A 97 -16.94 -0.82 17.81
N PRO A 98 -16.83 -2.10 18.24
CA PRO A 98 -17.99 -2.90 18.61
C PRO A 98 -18.82 -2.29 19.76
N LYS A 99 -18.15 -1.77 20.78
CA LYS A 99 -18.83 -1.12 21.91
C LYS A 99 -19.58 0.15 21.48
N LEU A 100 -19.01 0.95 20.57
CA LEU A 100 -19.71 2.07 19.97
C LEU A 100 -20.91 1.61 19.13
N GLY A 101 -20.75 0.51 18.39
CA GLY A 101 -21.84 -0.10 17.61
C GLY A 101 -23.01 -0.53 18.48
N GLU A 102 -22.75 -1.14 19.64
CA GLU A 102 -23.79 -1.51 20.61
C GLU A 102 -24.56 -0.28 21.12
N VAL A 103 -23.83 0.78 21.51
CA VAL A 103 -24.43 2.03 21.99
C VAL A 103 -25.27 2.72 20.92
N MET A 104 -24.83 2.65 19.67
CA MET A 104 -25.54 3.23 18.51
C MET A 104 -26.64 2.34 17.93
N GLY A 105 -26.82 1.12 18.45
CA GLY A 105 -27.80 0.15 17.92
C GLY A 105 -27.47 -0.38 16.53
N SER A 106 -26.18 -0.34 16.11
CA SER A 106 -25.75 -0.79 14.79
C SER A 106 -25.22 -2.23 14.83
N GLU A 107 -25.96 -3.18 14.26
CA GLU A 107 -25.52 -4.58 14.19
C GLU A 107 -24.21 -4.78 13.40
N VAL A 108 -23.96 -3.93 12.42
CA VAL A 108 -22.74 -4.02 11.57
C VAL A 108 -21.49 -3.63 12.38
N LEU A 109 -21.59 -2.60 13.20
CA LEU A 109 -20.48 -2.09 14.01
C LEU A 109 -20.29 -2.86 15.31
N SER A 110 -21.34 -3.54 15.83
CA SER A 110 -21.28 -4.32 17.07
C SER A 110 -20.44 -5.60 16.97
N LYS A 111 -20.08 -6.00 15.74
CA LYS A 111 -19.20 -7.14 15.49
C LYS A 111 -17.81 -6.66 15.08
N SER A 112 -16.77 -7.34 15.57
CA SER A 112 -15.39 -7.00 15.16
C SER A 112 -15.20 -7.24 13.66
N ILE A 113 -14.83 -6.19 12.93
CA ILE A 113 -14.52 -6.23 11.49
C ILE A 113 -13.37 -7.22 11.22
N LEU A 114 -12.43 -7.34 12.16
CA LEU A 114 -11.27 -8.23 12.04
C LEU A 114 -11.63 -9.70 12.13
N GLY A 115 -12.77 -10.05 12.71
CA GLY A 115 -13.27 -11.43 12.80
C GLY A 115 -13.94 -11.94 11.51
N SER A 116 -14.18 -11.08 10.54
CA SER A 116 -14.84 -11.43 9.29
C SER A 116 -13.84 -11.64 8.16
N THR A 117 -13.85 -12.80 7.51
CA THR A 117 -13.00 -13.11 6.34
C THR A 117 -13.24 -12.16 5.15
N SER A 118 -14.44 -11.60 5.04
CA SER A 118 -14.82 -10.68 3.96
C SER A 118 -14.49 -9.22 4.27
N LEU A 119 -14.39 -8.82 5.54
CA LEU A 119 -14.20 -7.42 5.95
C LEU A 119 -12.80 -7.12 6.48
N ALA A 120 -12.07 -8.12 6.99
CA ALA A 120 -10.75 -7.91 7.58
C ALA A 120 -9.76 -7.22 6.62
N TRP A 121 -9.79 -7.54 5.33
CA TRP A 121 -8.94 -6.91 4.35
C TRP A 121 -9.24 -5.41 4.17
N ILE A 122 -10.52 -4.99 4.35
CA ILE A 122 -10.91 -3.57 4.29
C ILE A 122 -10.32 -2.82 5.49
N ALA A 123 -10.30 -3.43 6.68
CA ALA A 123 -9.65 -2.86 7.85
C ALA A 123 -8.15 -2.60 7.59
N VAL A 124 -7.47 -3.57 6.95
CA VAL A 124 -6.05 -3.40 6.55
C VAL A 124 -5.90 -2.24 5.57
N VAL A 125 -6.77 -2.14 4.54
CA VAL A 125 -6.76 -1.03 3.56
C VAL A 125 -6.94 0.32 4.27
N ILE A 126 -7.89 0.44 5.19
CA ILE A 126 -8.15 1.69 5.93
C ILE A 126 -6.91 2.12 6.71
N VAL A 127 -6.31 1.21 7.49
CA VAL A 127 -5.16 1.53 8.34
C VAL A 127 -3.93 1.91 7.53
N VAL A 128 -3.61 1.12 6.50
CA VAL A 128 -2.44 1.38 5.65
C VAL A 128 -2.64 2.64 4.81
N SER A 129 -3.85 2.88 4.31
CA SER A 129 -4.17 4.12 3.60
C SER A 129 -4.00 5.33 4.50
N TRP A 130 -4.60 5.31 5.70
CA TRP A 130 -4.50 6.40 6.66
C TRP A 130 -3.04 6.76 6.99
N GLN A 131 -2.20 5.75 7.19
CA GLN A 131 -0.78 5.96 7.47
C GLN A 131 -0.01 6.51 6.27
N SER A 132 -0.35 6.07 5.05
CA SER A 132 0.42 6.39 3.84
C SER A 132 0.04 7.72 3.18
N ILE A 133 -1.20 8.18 3.35
CA ILE A 133 -1.73 9.38 2.68
C ILE A 133 -0.87 10.61 2.97
N ALA A 134 -0.37 10.77 4.19
CA ALA A 134 0.41 11.94 4.60
C ALA A 134 1.68 12.13 3.75
N PHE A 135 2.48 11.09 3.61
CA PHE A 135 3.72 11.13 2.83
C PHE A 135 3.45 11.42 1.34
N ASN A 136 2.46 10.73 0.77
CA ASN A 136 2.10 10.89 -0.63
C ASN A 136 1.52 12.28 -0.92
N THR A 137 0.79 12.87 0.03
CA THR A 137 0.30 14.26 -0.08
C THR A 137 1.44 15.26 -0.18
N ILE A 138 2.54 15.07 0.58
CA ILE A 138 3.70 15.96 0.51
C ILE A 138 4.36 15.90 -0.86
N ILE A 139 4.50 14.72 -1.46
CA ILE A 139 5.07 14.58 -2.81
C ILE A 139 4.21 15.36 -3.82
N TYR A 140 2.88 15.25 -3.75
CA TYR A 140 1.99 16.04 -4.62
C TYR A 140 2.06 17.53 -4.36
N ILE A 141 2.15 17.98 -3.09
CA ILE A 141 2.33 19.40 -2.77
C ILE A 141 3.64 19.92 -3.36
N SER A 142 4.72 19.14 -3.28
CA SER A 142 6.01 19.52 -3.89
C SER A 142 5.88 19.72 -5.38
N GLY A 143 5.16 18.81 -6.07
CA GLY A 143 4.87 18.98 -7.50
C GLY A 143 4.01 20.20 -7.81
N LEU A 144 2.96 20.45 -7.02
CA LEU A 144 2.10 21.63 -7.21
C LEU A 144 2.86 22.94 -7.02
N GLN A 145 3.88 22.97 -6.19
CA GLN A 145 4.70 24.15 -5.92
C GLN A 145 5.74 24.45 -7.03
N THR A 146 5.97 23.54 -7.96
CA THR A 146 6.85 23.80 -9.13
C THR A 146 6.13 24.57 -10.24
N ILE A 147 4.80 24.68 -10.18
CA ILE A 147 4.02 25.37 -11.21
C ILE A 147 3.99 26.88 -10.90
N PRO A 148 4.51 27.75 -11.79
CA PRO A 148 4.45 29.20 -11.57
C PRO A 148 3.01 29.74 -11.56
N ASP A 149 2.76 30.73 -10.74
CA ASP A 149 1.42 31.37 -10.65
C ASP A 149 1.01 32.03 -11.97
N ASP A 150 1.98 32.57 -12.73
CA ASP A 150 1.74 33.22 -14.01
C ASP A 150 1.01 32.31 -15.04
N VAL A 151 1.27 30.99 -14.96
CA VAL A 151 0.59 30.00 -15.83
C VAL A 151 -0.91 29.95 -15.52
N TYR A 152 -1.27 30.05 -14.25
CA TYR A 152 -2.68 30.10 -13.83
C TYR A 152 -3.34 31.43 -14.15
N GLU A 153 -2.61 32.54 -14.00
CA GLU A 153 -3.10 33.87 -14.36
C GLU A 153 -3.38 34.00 -15.85
N ALA A 154 -2.43 33.58 -16.70
CA ALA A 154 -2.59 33.57 -18.15
C ALA A 154 -3.80 32.73 -18.58
N SER A 155 -3.94 31.52 -18.04
CA SER A 155 -5.08 30.67 -18.34
C SER A 155 -6.42 31.23 -17.85
N GLY A 156 -6.40 32.01 -16.77
CA GLY A 156 -7.58 32.74 -16.27
C GLY A 156 -8.02 33.83 -17.23
N ILE A 157 -7.07 34.56 -17.83
CA ILE A 157 -7.35 35.58 -18.88
C ILE A 157 -7.98 34.91 -20.11
N ASP A 158 -7.52 33.72 -20.48
CA ASP A 158 -8.09 32.91 -21.57
C ASP A 158 -9.46 32.31 -21.22
N GLY A 159 -10.01 32.58 -20.04
CA GLY A 159 -11.33 32.10 -19.60
C GLY A 159 -11.36 30.66 -19.12
N ALA A 160 -10.21 30.06 -18.80
CA ALA A 160 -10.16 28.69 -18.29
C ALA A 160 -10.70 28.58 -16.84
N GLY A 161 -11.80 27.86 -16.66
CA GLY A 161 -12.33 27.53 -15.33
C GLY A 161 -11.42 26.52 -14.60
N LYS A 162 -11.57 26.41 -13.26
CA LYS A 162 -10.72 25.58 -12.37
C LYS A 162 -10.56 24.12 -12.82
N TRP A 163 -11.62 23.50 -13.34
CA TRP A 163 -11.57 22.13 -13.83
C TRP A 163 -10.71 22.01 -15.11
N LEU A 164 -10.81 22.98 -16.02
CA LEU A 164 -10.01 23.03 -17.23
C LEU A 164 -8.53 23.26 -16.89
N GLN A 165 -8.25 24.20 -15.95
CA GLN A 165 -6.91 24.42 -15.44
C GLN A 165 -6.33 23.15 -14.81
N PHE A 166 -7.10 22.43 -13.96
CA PHE A 166 -6.65 21.17 -13.40
C PHE A 166 -6.30 20.14 -14.49
N ARG A 167 -7.20 19.94 -15.44
CA ARG A 167 -7.04 18.87 -16.45
C ARG A 167 -5.95 19.18 -17.49
N LYS A 168 -5.79 20.45 -17.88
CA LYS A 168 -4.92 20.86 -19.00
C LYS A 168 -3.58 21.44 -18.55
N ILE A 169 -3.47 21.90 -17.31
CA ILE A 169 -2.27 22.57 -16.78
C ILE A 169 -1.75 21.78 -15.57
N THR A 170 -2.52 21.75 -14.49
CA THR A 170 -2.03 21.20 -13.22
C THR A 170 -1.65 19.74 -13.34
N PHE A 171 -2.56 18.88 -13.80
CA PHE A 171 -2.32 17.43 -13.84
C PHE A 171 -1.19 17.04 -14.78
N PRO A 172 -1.07 17.57 -16.02
CA PRO A 172 0.07 17.30 -16.88
C PRO A 172 1.41 17.75 -16.30
N LEU A 173 1.47 18.90 -15.63
CA LEU A 173 2.71 19.43 -15.06
C LEU A 173 3.16 18.68 -13.81
N ILE A 174 2.24 18.11 -13.02
CA ILE A 174 2.56 17.26 -11.88
C ILE A 174 2.65 15.77 -12.24
N ALA A 175 2.52 15.40 -13.52
CA ALA A 175 2.56 13.99 -13.94
C ALA A 175 3.80 13.22 -13.46
N PRO A 176 5.03 13.79 -13.45
CA PRO A 176 6.20 13.12 -12.87
C PRO A 176 6.01 12.75 -11.39
N PHE A 177 5.42 13.65 -10.59
CA PHE A 177 5.13 13.40 -9.17
C PHE A 177 4.03 12.35 -8.98
N PHE A 178 3.06 12.31 -9.91
CA PHE A 178 2.04 11.25 -9.94
C PHE A 178 2.69 9.89 -10.23
N THR A 179 3.59 9.81 -11.20
CA THR A 179 4.35 8.60 -11.53
C THR A 179 5.14 8.10 -10.32
N ILE A 180 5.91 9.00 -9.67
CA ILE A 180 6.69 8.67 -8.47
C ILE A 180 5.78 8.10 -7.38
N ASN A 181 4.67 8.77 -7.05
CA ASN A 181 3.73 8.31 -6.03
C ASN A 181 3.13 6.94 -6.38
N MET A 182 2.69 6.74 -7.62
CA MET A 182 2.10 5.46 -8.06
C MET A 182 3.09 4.30 -7.92
N VAL A 183 4.34 4.50 -8.32
CA VAL A 183 5.38 3.46 -8.25
C VAL A 183 5.77 3.16 -6.80
N LEU A 184 5.97 4.20 -5.99
CA LEU A 184 6.31 4.04 -4.57
C LEU A 184 5.18 3.36 -3.79
N CYS A 185 3.93 3.78 -4.00
CA CYS A 185 2.76 3.15 -3.37
C CYS A 185 2.66 1.68 -3.73
N MET A 186 2.66 1.35 -5.02
CA MET A 186 2.54 -0.03 -5.48
C MET A 186 3.63 -0.92 -4.89
N LYS A 187 4.90 -0.49 -4.97
CA LYS A 187 6.03 -1.21 -4.39
C LYS A 187 5.85 -1.42 -2.87
N ASN A 188 5.52 -0.37 -2.13
CA ASN A 188 5.37 -0.45 -0.67
C ASN A 188 4.20 -1.34 -0.26
N PHE A 189 3.07 -1.28 -0.97
CA PHE A 189 1.89 -2.08 -0.64
C PHE A 189 2.02 -3.54 -1.09
N LEU A 190 2.76 -3.81 -2.15
CA LEU A 190 3.18 -5.19 -2.45
C LEU A 190 4.02 -5.78 -1.31
N MET A 191 4.87 -5.00 -0.67
CA MET A 191 5.75 -5.44 0.42
C MET A 191 5.12 -5.32 1.81
N VAL A 192 3.80 -5.10 1.93
CA VAL A 192 3.12 -4.92 3.22
C VAL A 192 3.33 -6.12 4.14
N PHE A 193 3.78 -5.85 5.36
CA PHE A 193 4.05 -6.86 6.40
C PHE A 193 3.62 -6.39 7.79
N ASP A 194 4.19 -5.30 8.28
CA ASP A 194 4.07 -4.83 9.66
C ASP A 194 2.62 -4.64 10.11
N GLN A 195 1.83 -3.93 9.29
CA GLN A 195 0.43 -3.63 9.60
C GLN A 195 -0.42 -4.91 9.59
N ILE A 196 -0.17 -5.84 8.66
CA ILE A 196 -0.89 -7.11 8.62
C ILE A 196 -0.50 -7.96 9.83
N MET A 197 0.79 -8.01 10.17
CA MET A 197 1.29 -8.81 11.28
C MET A 197 0.66 -8.37 12.61
N SER A 198 0.55 -7.08 12.85
CA SER A 198 0.04 -6.53 14.12
C SER A 198 -1.47 -6.36 14.15
N LEU A 199 -2.12 -6.12 13.00
CA LEU A 199 -3.57 -5.87 12.93
C LEU A 199 -4.38 -7.17 12.90
N THR A 200 -4.03 -8.10 12.02
CA THR A 200 -4.82 -9.32 11.75
C THR A 200 -4.05 -10.62 11.99
N GLY A 201 -2.71 -10.55 12.04
CA GLY A 201 -1.89 -11.74 12.02
C GLY A 201 -2.07 -12.61 10.76
N GLY A 202 -2.59 -12.04 9.65
CA GLY A 202 -2.94 -12.75 8.42
C GLY A 202 -4.34 -13.41 8.43
N GLY A 203 -5.07 -13.30 9.57
CA GLY A 203 -6.40 -13.89 9.75
C GLY A 203 -7.56 -12.99 9.34
N PRO A 204 -8.81 -13.47 9.55
CA PRO A 204 -9.16 -14.84 9.90
C PRO A 204 -8.94 -15.82 8.73
N ALA A 205 -8.68 -17.08 9.01
CA ALA A 205 -8.52 -18.15 8.03
C ALA A 205 -7.56 -17.80 6.85
N GLN A 206 -6.44 -17.10 7.15
CA GLN A 206 -5.44 -16.64 6.17
C GLN A 206 -5.97 -15.65 5.11
N SER A 207 -7.16 -15.07 5.32
CA SER A 207 -7.82 -14.18 4.34
C SER A 207 -7.07 -12.85 4.12
N THR A 208 -6.16 -12.48 5.02
CA THR A 208 -5.32 -11.29 4.92
C THR A 208 -3.82 -11.62 4.94
N GLU A 209 -3.45 -12.87 4.63
CA GLU A 209 -2.04 -13.28 4.61
C GLU A 209 -1.35 -12.76 3.35
N SER A 210 -0.44 -11.76 3.50
CA SER A 210 0.38 -11.28 2.40
C SER A 210 1.52 -12.25 2.07
N ILE A 211 2.09 -12.10 0.86
CA ILE A 211 3.26 -12.89 0.44
C ILE A 211 4.42 -12.70 1.41
N SER A 212 4.71 -11.46 1.82
CA SER A 212 5.77 -11.15 2.80
C SER A 212 5.54 -11.88 4.13
N MET A 213 4.29 -11.96 4.56
CA MET A 213 3.92 -12.65 5.80
C MET A 213 4.00 -14.16 5.66
N LEU A 214 3.55 -14.72 4.55
CA LEU A 214 3.69 -16.15 4.25
C LEU A 214 5.17 -16.57 4.24
N ILE A 215 6.03 -15.82 3.54
CA ILE A 215 7.47 -16.08 3.49
C ILE A 215 8.06 -16.08 4.90
N TYR A 216 7.71 -15.11 5.72
CA TYR A 216 8.21 -15.02 7.10
C TYR A 216 7.72 -16.19 7.96
N LYS A 217 6.40 -16.41 8.03
CA LYS A 217 5.82 -17.44 8.91
C LYS A 217 6.22 -18.86 8.51
N ALA A 218 6.11 -19.19 7.23
CA ALA A 218 6.40 -20.54 6.76
C ALA A 218 7.91 -20.81 6.63
N GLY A 219 8.70 -19.79 6.29
CA GLY A 219 10.16 -19.89 6.19
C GLY A 219 10.82 -20.09 7.54
N PHE A 220 10.54 -19.21 8.51
CA PHE A 220 11.21 -19.23 9.81
C PHE A 220 10.45 -20.08 10.85
N GLY A 221 9.12 -20.03 10.86
CA GLY A 221 8.29 -20.78 11.82
C GLY A 221 7.85 -22.16 11.34
N GLY A 222 7.74 -22.34 10.01
CA GLY A 222 7.21 -23.56 9.38
C GLY A 222 8.27 -24.52 8.86
N SER A 223 9.56 -24.29 9.13
CA SER A 223 10.66 -25.13 8.62
C SER A 223 10.67 -25.35 7.09
N GLN A 224 10.23 -24.34 6.33
CA GLN A 224 10.15 -24.36 4.86
C GLN A 224 11.11 -23.33 4.24
N PHE A 225 12.30 -23.17 4.80
CA PHE A 225 13.21 -22.08 4.44
C PHE A 225 13.61 -22.12 2.96
N GLY A 226 13.99 -23.28 2.41
CA GLY A 226 14.34 -23.45 0.99
C GLY A 226 13.17 -23.11 0.06
N TYR A 227 11.98 -23.62 0.38
CA TYR A 227 10.76 -23.35 -0.38
C TYR A 227 10.37 -21.85 -0.35
N GLN A 228 10.40 -21.23 0.82
CA GLN A 228 10.09 -19.80 0.95
C GLN A 228 11.21 -18.91 0.38
N SER A 229 12.44 -19.41 0.31
CA SER A 229 13.51 -18.74 -0.45
C SER A 229 13.21 -18.70 -1.95
N ALA A 230 12.64 -19.76 -2.53
CA ALA A 230 12.19 -19.76 -3.91
C ALA A 230 11.02 -18.78 -4.11
N ASN A 231 10.04 -18.78 -3.20
CA ASN A 231 8.94 -17.81 -3.19
C ASN A 231 9.46 -16.36 -3.16
N SER A 232 10.46 -16.07 -2.32
CA SER A 232 11.08 -14.74 -2.22
C SER A 232 11.74 -14.31 -3.54
N VAL A 233 12.41 -15.23 -4.25
CA VAL A 233 13.04 -14.95 -5.55
C VAL A 233 11.97 -14.62 -6.60
N VAL A 234 10.92 -15.44 -6.70
CA VAL A 234 9.80 -15.20 -7.62
C VAL A 234 9.14 -13.86 -7.30
N TYR A 235 8.88 -13.61 -6.01
CA TYR A 235 8.24 -12.36 -5.59
C TYR A 235 9.09 -11.12 -5.91
N PHE A 236 10.39 -11.19 -5.69
CA PHE A 236 11.30 -10.12 -6.09
C PHE A 236 11.21 -9.81 -7.59
N ILE A 237 11.25 -10.84 -8.43
CA ILE A 237 11.11 -10.69 -9.89
C ILE A 237 9.77 -10.03 -10.23
N VAL A 238 8.69 -10.47 -9.61
CA VAL A 238 7.34 -9.91 -9.83
C VAL A 238 7.28 -8.43 -9.47
N ILE A 239 7.84 -8.02 -8.32
CA ILE A 239 7.87 -6.59 -7.92
C ILE A 239 8.67 -5.77 -8.92
N VAL A 240 9.84 -6.26 -9.35
CA VAL A 240 10.68 -5.56 -10.36
C VAL A 240 9.93 -5.39 -11.67
N VAL A 241 9.32 -6.46 -12.19
CA VAL A 241 8.55 -6.43 -13.45
C VAL A 241 7.40 -5.43 -13.36
N ILE A 242 6.63 -5.44 -12.27
CA ILE A 242 5.52 -4.50 -12.07
C ILE A 242 6.03 -3.07 -12.00
N SER A 243 7.10 -2.81 -11.25
CA SER A 243 7.67 -1.46 -11.12
C SER A 243 8.19 -0.92 -12.44
N LEU A 244 8.92 -1.72 -13.22
CA LEU A 244 9.41 -1.34 -14.55
C LEU A 244 8.25 -1.12 -15.53
N PHE A 245 7.23 -1.97 -15.49
CA PHE A 245 6.03 -1.79 -16.31
C PHE A 245 5.31 -0.49 -15.99
N GLN A 246 5.11 -0.18 -14.69
CA GLN A 246 4.48 1.07 -14.26
C GLN A 246 5.26 2.29 -14.72
N ILE A 247 6.58 2.32 -14.52
CA ILE A 247 7.44 3.42 -14.98
C ILE A 247 7.26 3.62 -16.47
N LYS A 248 7.46 2.56 -17.28
CA LYS A 248 7.36 2.64 -18.74
C LYS A 248 5.99 3.10 -19.26
N VAL A 249 4.92 2.76 -18.54
CA VAL A 249 3.54 3.15 -18.95
C VAL A 249 3.23 4.58 -18.54
N LEU A 250 3.66 5.01 -17.36
CA LEU A 250 3.33 6.32 -16.80
C LEU A 250 4.20 7.43 -17.37
N GLU A 251 5.50 7.21 -17.57
CA GLU A 251 6.42 8.18 -18.18
C GLU A 251 5.97 8.63 -19.59
N LYS A 252 5.31 7.77 -20.34
CA LYS A 252 4.76 8.16 -21.67
C LYS A 252 3.71 9.28 -21.62
N ARG A 253 3.18 9.57 -20.44
CA ARG A 253 2.17 10.61 -20.21
C ARG A 253 2.75 11.88 -19.63
N GLU A 254 4.04 11.89 -19.33
CA GLU A 254 4.73 13.06 -18.80
C GLU A 254 5.02 14.05 -19.95
N VAL A 255 4.67 15.30 -19.70
CA VAL A 255 5.07 16.40 -20.60
C VAL A 255 6.48 16.79 -20.21
N GLN A 256 7.44 16.59 -21.11
CA GLN A 256 8.78 17.16 -20.95
C GLN A 256 8.66 18.68 -21.14
N LEU A 257 8.98 19.43 -20.10
CA LEU A 257 9.10 20.89 -20.12
C LEU A 257 10.41 21.29 -20.79
#